data_84d0e08913983e904083ad83747067ba
#
_entry.id   84d0e08913983e904083ad83747067ba
#
_cell.length_a   1.000
_cell.length_b   1.000
_cell.length_c   1.000
_cell.angle_alpha   90.00
_cell.angle_beta   90.00
_cell.angle_gamma   90.00
#
_symmetry.space_group_name_H-M   'P 1'
#
loop_
_entity.id
_entity.type
_entity.pdbx_description
1 polymer ?
#
loop_
_entity_poly.entity_id
_entity_poly.type
_entity_poly.pdbx_seq_one_letter_code
_entity_poly.pdbx_strand_id
1 'polypeptide(L)'
;GVARHRRRPVAARRLDYLTAASILLRREALEGAGLFDEDTFFMYWEDADLCFRLRAQGWKLAVAGDAVIWHQRSSSLGHANPLKDYYVTVSSRRFLRRYAPWPRSAMTLGALGRIARRLLRGRWRNVRAIVSALGDRPYDLSSPTVVGAVSQGDGLPRVAVEATTLSGRLA
;
A
#
# COMPACT_ATOMS: atom_id res chain seq x y z
N GLY A 1 -1.35 4.22 -16.24
CA GLY A 1 -2.63 3.57 -16.43
C GLY A 1 -3.58 3.91 -15.31
N VAL A 2 -4.76 4.38 -15.62
CA VAL A 2 -5.82 4.69 -14.64
C VAL A 2 -6.48 3.37 -14.25
N ALA A 3 -6.45 3.01 -12.98
CA ALA A 3 -7.14 1.81 -12.50
C ALA A 3 -8.64 2.14 -12.33
N ARG A 4 -9.46 1.58 -13.21
CA ARG A 4 -10.92 1.65 -13.09
C ARG A 4 -11.39 0.51 -12.18
N HIS A 5 -11.80 0.80 -10.97
CA HIS A 5 -12.45 -0.19 -10.14
C HIS A 5 -13.89 -0.41 -10.64
N ARG A 6 -14.17 -1.62 -11.12
CA ARG A 6 -15.53 -1.99 -11.53
C ARG A 6 -16.46 -2.02 -10.31
N ARG A 7 -17.62 -1.37 -10.47
CA ARG A 7 -18.77 -1.49 -9.57
C ARG A 7 -19.25 -2.95 -9.55
N ARG A 8 -18.81 -3.73 -8.59
CA ARG A 8 -19.54 -4.91 -8.14
C ARG A 8 -19.69 -4.76 -6.64
N PRO A 9 -20.92 -4.84 -6.08
CA PRO A 9 -21.05 -5.01 -4.66
C PRO A 9 -20.22 -6.23 -4.30
N VAL A 10 -19.16 -6.03 -3.55
CA VAL A 10 -18.47 -7.14 -2.95
C VAL A 10 -19.40 -7.61 -1.87
N ALA A 11 -20.19 -8.65 -2.16
CA ALA A 11 -20.91 -9.39 -1.13
C ALA A 11 -19.93 -9.54 0.03
N ALA A 12 -20.40 -9.43 1.27
CA ALA A 12 -19.65 -9.34 2.52
C ALA A 12 -18.58 -10.45 2.68
N ARG A 13 -17.61 -10.51 1.79
CA ARG A 13 -16.40 -11.31 1.93
C ARG A 13 -15.57 -10.64 3.00
N ARG A 14 -15.11 -11.42 3.94
CA ARG A 14 -14.17 -10.99 4.95
C ARG A 14 -12.96 -10.36 4.24
N LEU A 15 -12.87 -9.04 4.33
CA LEU A 15 -11.74 -8.29 3.76
C LEU A 15 -10.55 -8.42 4.70
N ASP A 16 -9.39 -8.69 4.15
CA ASP A 16 -8.17 -8.78 4.95
C ASP A 16 -7.57 -7.40 5.18
N TYR A 17 -7.56 -6.54 4.17
CA TYR A 17 -7.13 -5.15 4.28
C TYR A 17 -7.78 -4.27 3.22
N LEU A 18 -7.69 -2.95 3.41
CA LEU A 18 -8.06 -1.90 2.45
C LEU A 18 -6.82 -1.08 2.11
N THR A 19 -6.71 -0.65 0.86
CA THR A 19 -5.64 0.28 0.48
C THR A 19 -5.94 1.69 0.95
N ALA A 20 -4.95 2.37 1.49
CA ALA A 20 -5.05 3.75 1.95
C ALA A 20 -5.11 4.79 0.81
N ALA A 21 -5.15 4.36 -0.45
CA ALA A 21 -5.35 5.28 -1.57
C ALA A 21 -6.65 6.10 -1.45
N SER A 22 -7.68 5.52 -0.80
CA SER A 22 -8.87 6.22 -0.33
C SER A 22 -9.52 5.37 0.77
N ILE A 23 -9.44 5.83 1.99
CA ILE A 23 -9.96 5.14 3.16
C ILE A 23 -10.66 6.14 4.08
N LEU A 24 -11.82 5.77 4.59
CA LEU A 24 -12.51 6.50 5.65
C LEU A 24 -12.38 5.70 6.94
N LEU A 25 -11.94 6.35 7.99
CA LEU A 25 -11.69 5.73 9.29
C LEU A 25 -12.53 6.41 10.37
N ARG A 26 -13.08 5.62 11.27
CA ARG A 26 -13.72 6.18 12.48
C ARG A 26 -12.65 6.67 13.44
N ARG A 27 -12.88 7.81 14.06
CA ARG A 27 -11.96 8.40 15.04
C ARG A 27 -11.70 7.43 16.20
N GLU A 28 -12.76 6.85 16.76
CA GLU A 28 -12.70 5.92 17.90
C GLU A 28 -11.87 4.67 17.55
N ALA A 29 -11.93 4.24 16.29
CA ALA A 29 -11.14 3.11 15.82
C ALA A 29 -9.65 3.44 15.78
N LEU A 30 -9.29 4.67 15.38
CA LEU A 30 -7.91 5.14 15.36
C LEU A 30 -7.38 5.39 16.77
N GLU A 31 -8.19 5.96 17.65
CA GLU A 31 -7.82 6.19 19.06
C GLU A 31 -7.51 4.87 19.77
N GLY A 32 -8.25 3.81 19.47
CA GLY A 32 -8.00 2.47 20.03
C GLY A 32 -6.81 1.76 19.37
N ALA A 33 -6.77 1.68 18.05
CA ALA A 33 -5.76 0.92 17.32
C ALA A 33 -4.44 1.68 17.12
N GLY A 34 -4.42 2.99 17.34
CA GLY A 34 -3.33 3.89 17.00
C GLY A 34 -3.34 4.28 15.52
N LEU A 35 -2.55 5.28 15.19
CA LEU A 35 -2.36 5.78 13.83
C LEU A 35 -1.52 4.83 12.97
N PHE A 36 -1.11 5.27 11.79
CA PHE A 36 -0.12 4.54 11.00
C PHE A 36 1.19 4.39 11.79
N ASP A 37 1.76 3.19 11.74
CA ASP A 37 3.05 2.87 12.40
C ASP A 37 4.19 3.35 11.47
N GLU A 38 4.48 4.65 11.50
CA GLU A 38 5.47 5.30 10.65
C GLU A 38 6.92 4.88 10.97
N ASP A 39 7.19 4.53 12.23
CA ASP A 39 8.50 4.03 12.65
C ASP A 39 8.83 2.67 12.02
N THR A 40 7.80 1.82 11.88
CA THR A 40 7.97 0.50 11.27
C THR A 40 7.81 0.54 9.75
N PHE A 41 6.86 1.30 9.24
CA PHE A 41 6.48 1.30 7.82
C PHE A 41 6.63 2.70 7.20
N PHE A 42 7.80 3.01 6.69
CA PHE A 42 8.02 4.25 5.96
C PHE A 42 7.19 4.34 4.67
N MET A 43 7.02 3.20 3.97
CA MET A 43 6.28 3.14 2.71
C MET A 43 5.86 1.70 2.40
N TYR A 44 4.63 1.50 1.98
CA TYR A 44 3.97 0.22 1.71
C TYR A 44 3.73 -0.64 2.96
N TRP A 45 2.62 -1.35 2.98
CA TRP A 45 2.16 -2.24 4.05
C TRP A 45 1.67 -1.52 5.32
N GLU A 46 1.81 -0.18 5.41
CA GLU A 46 1.27 0.63 6.50
C GLU A 46 -0.26 0.51 6.58
N ASP A 47 -0.92 0.45 5.43
CA ASP A 47 -2.37 0.29 5.30
C ASP A 47 -2.83 -1.12 5.70
N ALA A 48 -2.09 -2.13 5.32
CA ALA A 48 -2.36 -3.50 5.74
C ALA A 48 -2.16 -3.65 7.26
N ASP A 49 -1.08 -3.11 7.82
CA ASP A 49 -0.81 -3.14 9.27
C ASP A 49 -1.95 -2.48 10.07
N LEU A 50 -2.35 -1.27 9.67
CA LEU A 50 -3.47 -0.59 10.32
C LEU A 50 -4.75 -1.42 10.26
N CYS A 51 -5.08 -1.99 9.11
CA CYS A 51 -6.25 -2.84 8.95
C CYS A 51 -6.20 -4.09 9.84
N PHE A 52 -5.02 -4.69 10.00
CA PHE A 52 -4.85 -5.84 10.88
C PHE A 52 -5.04 -5.47 12.35
N ARG A 53 -4.50 -4.32 12.80
CA ARG A 53 -4.70 -3.81 14.17
C ARG A 53 -6.17 -3.48 14.44
N LEU A 54 -6.86 -2.81 13.52
CA LEU A 54 -8.28 -2.51 13.62
C LEU A 54 -9.12 -3.79 13.75
N ARG A 55 -8.85 -4.79 12.92
CA ARG A 55 -9.56 -6.08 12.97
C ARG A 55 -9.29 -6.84 14.26
N ALA A 56 -8.08 -6.78 14.80
CA ALA A 56 -7.76 -7.39 16.09
C ALA A 56 -8.58 -6.80 17.25
N GLN A 57 -9.05 -5.57 17.11
CA GLN A 57 -9.95 -4.91 18.06
C GLN A 57 -11.45 -5.10 17.72
N GLY A 58 -11.77 -5.93 16.75
CA GLY A 58 -13.15 -6.23 16.38
C GLY A 58 -13.77 -5.29 15.34
N TRP A 59 -13.04 -4.29 14.84
CA TRP A 59 -13.52 -3.43 13.77
C TRP A 59 -13.69 -4.19 12.46
N LYS A 60 -14.73 -3.83 11.70
CA LYS A 60 -15.01 -4.44 10.40
C LYS A 60 -14.54 -3.53 9.28
N LEU A 61 -13.96 -4.13 8.25
CA LEU A 61 -13.59 -3.46 7.02
C LEU A 61 -14.72 -3.61 5.99
N ALA A 62 -15.05 -2.52 5.31
CA ALA A 62 -16.08 -2.52 4.27
C ALA A 62 -15.65 -1.69 3.07
N VAL A 63 -16.21 -2.00 1.90
CA VAL A 63 -16.03 -1.21 0.67
C VAL A 63 -17.32 -0.49 0.38
N ALA A 64 -17.27 0.83 0.24
CA ALA A 64 -18.38 1.63 -0.25
C ALA A 64 -18.53 1.41 -1.78
N GLY A 65 -19.47 0.54 -2.18
CA GLY A 65 -19.61 0.10 -3.58
C GLY A 65 -19.96 1.22 -4.56
N ASP A 66 -20.61 2.28 -4.06
CA ASP A 66 -21.04 3.43 -4.85
C ASP A 66 -20.03 4.57 -4.90
N ALA A 67 -18.99 4.51 -4.04
CA ALA A 67 -17.90 5.48 -4.05
C ALA A 67 -16.90 5.15 -5.17
N VAL A 68 -16.63 6.12 -6.02
CA VAL A 68 -15.68 5.99 -7.14
C VAL A 68 -14.58 7.01 -6.98
N ILE A 69 -13.35 6.54 -7.01
CA ILE A 69 -12.16 7.39 -7.01
C ILE A 69 -11.32 7.15 -8.26
N TRP A 70 -10.62 8.18 -8.69
CA TRP A 70 -9.60 8.10 -9.72
C TRP A 70 -8.22 8.11 -9.06
N HIS A 71 -7.52 6.99 -9.12
CA HIS A 71 -6.20 6.87 -8.51
C HIS A 71 -5.13 6.60 -9.57
N GLN A 72 -4.18 7.53 -9.69
CA GLN A 72 -3.04 7.39 -10.58
C GLN A 72 -1.95 6.55 -9.90
N ARG A 73 -1.95 5.26 -10.20
CA ARG A 73 -1.02 4.29 -9.59
C ARG A 73 0.44 4.60 -9.91
N SER A 74 1.26 4.60 -8.86
CA SER A 74 2.73 4.72 -8.98
C SER A 74 3.18 6.02 -9.66
N SER A 75 2.44 7.11 -9.50
CA SER A 75 2.82 8.43 -10.03
C SER A 75 4.13 8.93 -9.42
N SER A 76 4.35 8.69 -8.14
CA SER A 76 5.53 9.19 -7.42
C SER A 76 6.83 8.47 -7.78
N LEU A 77 6.83 7.14 -7.82
CA LEU A 77 8.04 6.35 -8.03
C LEU A 77 8.10 5.61 -9.38
N GLY A 78 6.98 5.54 -10.10
CA GLY A 78 6.89 4.74 -11.32
C GLY A 78 6.88 3.22 -11.08
N HIS A 79 6.42 2.46 -12.08
CA HIS A 79 6.26 1.00 -11.94
C HIS A 79 7.57 0.20 -11.93
N ALA A 80 8.64 0.77 -12.48
CA ALA A 80 9.91 0.09 -12.67
C ALA A 80 11.01 0.55 -11.71
N ASN A 81 10.69 1.45 -10.79
CA ASN A 81 11.66 2.05 -9.89
C ASN A 81 12.22 1.01 -8.88
N PRO A 82 13.55 0.85 -8.78
CA PRO A 82 14.18 -0.04 -7.82
C PRO A 82 13.84 0.28 -6.36
N LEU A 83 13.67 1.57 -6.00
CA LEU A 83 13.27 1.98 -4.66
C LEU A 83 11.91 1.40 -4.25
N LYS A 84 10.98 1.28 -5.19
CA LYS A 84 9.72 0.61 -4.93
C LYS A 84 9.93 -0.83 -4.48
N ASP A 85 10.78 -1.57 -5.20
CA ASP A 85 11.08 -2.97 -4.84
C ASP A 85 11.82 -3.06 -3.50
N TYR A 86 12.71 -2.10 -3.20
CA TYR A 86 13.39 -2.00 -1.92
C TYR A 86 12.38 -1.84 -0.76
N TYR A 87 11.59 -0.77 -0.77
CA TYR A 87 10.66 -0.48 0.32
C TYR A 87 9.53 -1.52 0.45
N VAL A 88 9.00 -2.01 -0.67
CA VAL A 88 8.04 -3.14 -0.63
C VAL A 88 8.67 -4.36 0.05
N THR A 89 9.97 -4.62 -0.18
CA THR A 89 10.64 -5.77 0.43
C THR A 89 10.89 -5.54 1.92
N VAL A 90 11.40 -4.37 2.31
CA VAL A 90 11.62 -4.02 3.73
C VAL A 90 10.31 -4.12 4.50
N SER A 91 9.28 -3.45 4.03
CA SER A 91 7.99 -3.40 4.72
C SER A 91 7.28 -4.75 4.73
N SER A 92 7.32 -5.52 3.64
CA SER A 92 6.76 -6.88 3.64
C SER A 92 7.43 -7.81 4.64
N ARG A 93 8.76 -7.69 4.84
CA ARG A 93 9.49 -8.45 5.87
C ARG A 93 8.99 -8.12 7.27
N ARG A 94 8.84 -6.81 7.57
CA ARG A 94 8.36 -6.32 8.87
C ARG A 94 6.93 -6.79 9.13
N PHE A 95 6.07 -6.67 8.13
CA PHE A 95 4.69 -7.13 8.21
C PHE A 95 4.59 -8.65 8.42
N LEU A 96 5.30 -9.44 7.62
CA LEU A 96 5.28 -10.90 7.74
C LEU A 96 5.86 -11.39 9.08
N ARG A 97 6.90 -10.72 9.62
CA ARG A 97 7.41 -11.03 10.96
C ARG A 97 6.38 -10.79 12.06
N ARG A 98 5.51 -9.79 11.89
CA ARG A 98 4.48 -9.41 12.87
C ARG A 98 3.25 -10.32 12.81
N TYR A 99 2.84 -10.75 11.60
CA TYR A 99 1.52 -11.35 11.41
C TYR A 99 1.52 -12.75 10.80
N ALA A 100 2.58 -13.18 10.13
CA ALA A 100 2.57 -14.48 9.47
C ALA A 100 2.98 -15.61 10.43
N PRO A 101 2.29 -16.76 10.39
CA PRO A 101 2.66 -17.92 11.21
C PRO A 101 4.02 -18.51 10.81
N TRP A 102 4.39 -18.40 9.54
CA TRP A 102 5.65 -18.90 8.97
C TRP A 102 6.38 -17.75 8.24
N PRO A 103 6.90 -16.74 8.97
CA PRO A 103 7.41 -15.52 8.36
C PRO A 103 8.62 -15.77 7.44
N ARG A 104 9.53 -16.68 7.81
CA ARG A 104 10.73 -16.99 7.01
C ARG A 104 10.38 -17.58 5.65
N SER A 105 9.52 -18.60 5.61
CA SER A 105 9.09 -19.24 4.35
C SER A 105 8.30 -18.28 3.47
N ALA A 106 7.36 -17.54 4.05
CA ALA A 106 6.58 -16.54 3.31
C ALA A 106 7.47 -15.44 2.70
N MET A 107 8.47 -14.96 3.45
CA MET A 107 9.45 -13.99 2.97
C MET A 107 10.30 -14.56 1.84
N THR A 108 10.83 -15.76 2.01
CA THR A 108 11.69 -16.41 1.00
C THR A 108 10.92 -16.64 -0.30
N LEU A 109 9.75 -17.25 -0.25
CA LEU A 109 8.93 -17.50 -1.43
C LEU A 109 8.52 -16.19 -2.13
N GLY A 110 8.09 -15.20 -1.37
CA GLY A 110 7.72 -13.88 -1.90
C GLY A 110 8.89 -13.15 -2.55
N ALA A 111 10.09 -13.23 -1.96
CA ALA A 111 11.30 -12.63 -2.50
C ALA A 111 11.76 -13.34 -3.78
N LEU A 112 11.81 -14.67 -3.77
CA LEU A 112 12.19 -15.48 -4.94
C LEU A 112 11.27 -15.20 -6.13
N GLY A 113 9.96 -15.16 -5.93
CA GLY A 113 9.01 -14.85 -6.99
C GLY A 113 9.18 -13.44 -7.57
N ARG A 114 9.51 -12.44 -6.71
CA ARG A 114 9.81 -11.09 -7.19
C ARG A 114 11.13 -11.04 -7.95
N ILE A 115 12.18 -11.65 -7.44
CA ILE A 115 13.50 -11.72 -8.08
C ILE A 115 13.38 -12.38 -9.44
N ALA A 116 12.78 -13.57 -9.54
CA ALA A 116 12.60 -14.29 -10.79
C ALA A 116 11.87 -13.42 -11.84
N ARG A 117 10.77 -12.78 -11.46
CA ARG A 117 10.03 -11.89 -12.35
C ARG A 117 10.85 -10.67 -12.81
N ARG A 118 11.75 -10.14 -11.97
CA ARG A 118 12.62 -9.02 -12.34
C ARG A 118 13.75 -9.48 -13.26
N LEU A 119 14.32 -10.66 -13.01
CA LEU A 119 15.32 -11.29 -13.87
C LEU A 119 14.78 -11.55 -15.29
N LEU A 120 13.61 -12.17 -15.40
CA LEU A 120 12.95 -12.43 -16.68
C LEU A 120 12.67 -11.15 -17.48
N ARG A 121 12.65 -9.98 -16.83
CA ARG A 121 12.47 -8.67 -17.49
C ARG A 121 13.77 -7.88 -17.64
N GLY A 122 14.93 -8.48 -17.40
CA GLY A 122 16.24 -7.83 -17.47
C GLY A 122 16.44 -6.69 -16.45
N ARG A 123 15.68 -6.67 -15.34
CA ARG A 123 15.68 -5.55 -14.38
C ARG A 123 16.66 -5.80 -13.23
N TRP A 124 17.94 -5.87 -13.53
CA TRP A 124 19.01 -6.16 -12.55
C TRP A 124 19.08 -5.16 -11.38
N ARG A 125 18.84 -3.88 -11.64
CA ARG A 125 18.81 -2.85 -10.57
C ARG A 125 17.71 -3.12 -9.54
N ASN A 126 16.54 -3.61 -9.98
CA ASN A 126 15.45 -4.00 -9.10
C ASN A 126 15.81 -5.25 -8.28
N VAL A 127 16.50 -6.22 -8.89
CA VAL A 127 17.01 -7.41 -8.18
C VAL A 127 17.99 -7.00 -7.07
N ARG A 128 18.95 -6.13 -7.38
CA ARG A 128 19.90 -5.60 -6.38
C ARG A 128 19.16 -4.90 -5.23
N ALA A 129 18.13 -4.10 -5.52
CA ALA A 129 17.32 -3.45 -4.51
C ALA A 129 16.60 -4.45 -3.58
N ILE A 130 16.02 -5.53 -4.13
CA ILE A 130 15.40 -6.60 -3.34
C ILE A 130 16.42 -7.30 -2.46
N VAL A 131 17.61 -7.64 -3.02
CA VAL A 131 18.66 -8.33 -2.27
C VAL A 131 19.23 -7.45 -1.15
N SER A 132 19.46 -6.15 -1.40
CA SER A 132 19.86 -5.19 -0.37
C SER A 132 18.84 -5.12 0.78
N ALA A 133 17.54 -5.04 0.43
CA ALA A 133 16.47 -5.02 1.42
C ALA A 133 16.38 -6.32 2.24
N LEU A 134 16.67 -7.48 1.66
CA LEU A 134 16.70 -8.75 2.37
C LEU A 134 17.85 -8.83 3.36
N GLY A 135 19.00 -8.20 3.05
CA GLY A 135 20.18 -8.16 3.90
C GLY A 135 20.22 -6.98 4.89
N ASP A 136 19.12 -6.23 5.05
CA ASP A 136 19.04 -4.99 5.86
C ASP A 136 20.11 -3.95 5.48
N ARG A 137 20.57 -3.97 4.22
CA ARG A 137 21.55 -3.01 3.72
C ARG A 137 20.86 -1.80 3.13
N PRO A 138 21.37 -0.59 3.37
CA PRO A 138 20.83 0.60 2.70
C PRO A 138 20.95 0.44 1.18
N TYR A 139 19.93 0.84 0.45
CA TYR A 139 19.98 0.93 -0.99
C TYR A 139 20.42 2.34 -1.38
N ASP A 140 21.49 2.43 -2.18
CA ASP A 140 22.02 3.71 -2.61
C ASP A 140 21.00 4.49 -3.45
N LEU A 141 20.58 5.64 -2.93
CA LEU A 141 19.62 6.56 -3.53
C LEU A 141 20.26 7.53 -4.52
N SER A 142 21.58 7.60 -4.58
CA SER A 142 22.32 8.57 -5.40
C SER A 142 22.27 8.30 -6.90
N SER A 143 21.68 7.19 -7.32
CA SER A 143 21.48 6.88 -8.73
C SER A 143 20.43 7.80 -9.35
N PRO A 144 20.71 8.52 -10.44
CA PRO A 144 19.94 9.62 -10.99
C PRO A 144 18.55 9.27 -11.59
N THR A 145 17.97 8.14 -11.25
CA THR A 145 16.69 7.68 -11.83
C THR A 145 15.47 8.11 -11.01
N VAL A 146 15.61 8.91 -9.97
CA VAL A 146 14.53 9.14 -8.98
C VAL A 146 13.91 10.53 -9.08
N VAL A 147 14.53 11.48 -9.74
CA VAL A 147 13.94 12.79 -9.96
C VAL A 147 13.44 12.88 -11.40
N GLY A 148 12.47 12.03 -11.72
CA GLY A 148 11.55 12.33 -12.80
C GLY A 148 10.71 13.52 -12.32
N ALA A 149 10.91 14.67 -12.91
CA ALA A 149 10.21 15.90 -12.66
C ALA A 149 8.76 15.67 -12.21
N VAL A 150 8.41 16.13 -11.03
CA VAL A 150 7.08 16.64 -10.81
C VAL A 150 6.97 17.81 -11.78
N SER A 151 6.55 17.54 -12.99
CA SER A 151 6.07 18.57 -13.90
C SER A 151 4.95 19.25 -13.13
N GLN A 152 5.16 20.50 -12.81
CA GLN A 152 4.08 21.43 -12.49
C GLN A 152 3.23 21.52 -13.77
N GLY A 153 2.35 20.56 -13.94
CA GLY A 153 1.33 20.53 -14.98
C GLY A 153 0.10 21.19 -14.42
N ASP A 154 -0.16 22.33 -14.93
CA ASP A 154 -1.35 23.15 -14.81
C ASP A 154 -2.64 22.34 -14.72
N GLY A 155 -3.50 22.73 -13.74
CA GLY A 155 -4.93 22.54 -13.84
C GLY A 155 -5.46 21.17 -13.44
N LEU A 156 -5.26 20.74 -12.20
CA LEU A 156 -6.19 19.80 -11.58
C LEU A 156 -7.49 20.53 -11.26
N PRO A 157 -8.64 20.08 -11.75
CA PRO A 157 -9.92 20.64 -11.32
C PRO A 157 -10.04 20.43 -9.80
N ARG A 158 -10.29 21.53 -9.09
CA ARG A 158 -10.65 21.47 -7.66
C ARG A 158 -11.94 20.67 -7.55
N VAL A 159 -11.85 19.43 -7.12
CA VAL A 159 -13.03 18.64 -6.77
C VAL A 159 -13.53 19.22 -5.45
N ALA A 160 -14.61 20.00 -5.51
CA ALA A 160 -15.39 20.35 -4.34
C ALA A 160 -15.97 19.04 -3.78
N VAL A 161 -15.49 18.64 -2.62
CA VAL A 161 -16.12 17.55 -1.87
C VAL A 161 -17.33 18.18 -1.17
N GLU A 162 -18.50 18.11 -1.81
CA GLU A 162 -19.74 18.31 -1.10
C GLU A 162 -19.93 17.17 -0.10
N ALA A 163 -19.82 17.52 1.16
CA ALA A 163 -20.15 16.63 2.26
C ALA A 163 -21.67 16.46 2.29
N THR A 164 -22.18 15.45 1.60
CA THR A 164 -23.57 15.02 1.77
C THR A 164 -23.69 14.40 3.17
N THR A 165 -24.34 15.15 4.06
CA THR A 165 -24.69 14.72 5.41
C THR A 165 -25.66 13.55 5.30
N LEU A 166 -25.18 12.32 5.46
CA LEU A 166 -26.02 11.15 5.64
C LEU A 166 -26.60 11.16 7.06
N SER A 167 -27.66 11.95 7.25
CA SER A 167 -28.62 11.77 8.34
C SER A 167 -29.61 10.68 7.93
N GLY A 168 -29.43 9.48 8.42
CA GLY A 168 -30.30 8.36 8.11
C GLY A 168 -30.07 7.21 9.08
N ARG A 169 -30.94 7.14 10.08
CA ARG A 169 -31.17 6.12 11.09
C ARG A 169 -30.73 4.71 10.66
N LEU A 170 -29.90 4.10 11.49
CA LEU A 170 -29.76 2.66 11.56
C LEU A 170 -30.59 2.16 12.75
N ALA A 171 -31.73 1.55 12.43
CA ALA A 171 -32.43 0.65 13.32
C ALA A 171 -31.79 -0.73 13.25
#